data_1c7ef864eb87b4d6cd36a608b0465371
#
_entry.id   1c7ef864eb87b4d6cd36a608b0465371
#
_cell.length_a   1.000
_cell.length_b   1.000
_cell.length_c   1.000
_cell.angle_alpha   90.00
_cell.angle_beta   90.00
_cell.angle_gamma   90.00
#
_symmetry.space_group_name_H-M   'P 1'
#
loop_
_entity.id
_entity.type
_entity.pdbx_description
1 polymer ?
#
loop_
_entity_poly.entity_id
_entity_poly.type
_entity_poly.pdbx_seq_one_letter_code
_entity_poly.pdbx_strand_id
1 'polypeptide(L)'
;MAASIGIVGCGAIGQAILREADAGKLNVPVSGVTSRTESTALEFLSTLSDPPPYLGPAELINRSTLIVETAGGHVVPQLAKDVFAAGKDLMVISIGALLEHPEIIEESRSKGCRLLAPSGAIAGLDGIKSACAGRVDRITMTSRKPPRALEGAPHLVENEIILERLEEELEVFSGTARE
;
A
#
# COMPACT_ATOMS: atom_id res chain seq x y z
N MET A 1 5.27 -23.43 7.76
CA MET A 1 6.17 -22.89 6.70
C MET A 1 6.97 -21.74 7.28
N ALA A 2 8.22 -21.56 6.86
CA ALA A 2 8.98 -20.37 7.22
C ALA A 2 8.26 -19.12 6.70
N ALA A 3 8.38 -17.98 7.40
CA ALA A 3 7.79 -16.72 6.98
C ALA A 3 8.38 -16.27 5.62
N SER A 4 7.54 -15.84 4.70
CA SER A 4 7.93 -15.30 3.39
C SER A 4 6.93 -14.25 2.93
N ILE A 5 7.38 -13.26 2.16
CA ILE A 5 6.51 -12.21 1.63
C ILE A 5 6.41 -12.28 0.12
N GLY A 6 5.20 -12.11 -0.40
CA GLY A 6 4.92 -11.91 -1.82
C GLY A 6 4.53 -10.45 -2.07
N ILE A 7 5.06 -9.83 -3.12
CA ILE A 7 4.83 -8.41 -3.42
C ILE A 7 3.90 -8.28 -4.62
N VAL A 8 2.78 -7.60 -4.41
CA VAL A 8 1.82 -7.24 -5.46
C VAL A 8 2.00 -5.76 -5.78
N GLY A 9 2.53 -5.49 -6.97
CA GLY A 9 2.89 -4.16 -7.44
C GLY A 9 4.40 -3.91 -7.44
N CYS A 10 4.93 -3.49 -8.59
CA CYS A 10 6.35 -3.16 -8.80
C CYS A 10 6.51 -1.66 -9.12
N GLY A 11 5.75 -0.81 -8.42
CA GLY A 11 5.87 0.65 -8.44
C GLY A 11 6.91 1.14 -7.43
N ALA A 12 6.88 2.44 -7.11
CA ALA A 12 7.87 3.08 -6.24
C ALA A 12 8.08 2.36 -4.89
N ILE A 13 6.98 1.98 -4.21
CA ILE A 13 7.06 1.30 -2.90
C ILE A 13 7.54 -0.16 -3.07
N GLY A 14 6.95 -0.90 -4.02
CA GLY A 14 7.36 -2.29 -4.30
C GLY A 14 8.84 -2.38 -4.64
N GLN A 15 9.34 -1.51 -5.52
CA GLN A 15 10.76 -1.43 -5.87
C GLN A 15 11.64 -1.06 -4.66
N ALA A 16 11.18 -0.15 -3.79
CA ALA A 16 11.94 0.20 -2.58
C ALA A 16 12.09 -1.01 -1.64
N ILE A 17 11.00 -1.77 -1.42
CA ILE A 17 11.05 -2.99 -0.62
C ILE A 17 12.01 -4.01 -1.24
N LEU A 18 11.95 -4.19 -2.55
CA LEU A 18 12.80 -5.15 -3.27
C LEU A 18 14.29 -4.76 -3.21
N ARG A 19 14.63 -3.47 -3.31
CA ARG A 19 16.01 -3.00 -3.11
C ARG A 19 16.51 -3.26 -1.69
N GLU A 20 15.68 -3.05 -0.68
CA GLU A 20 16.07 -3.33 0.72
C GLU A 20 16.21 -4.83 0.98
N ALA A 21 15.41 -5.68 0.29
CA ALA A 21 15.58 -7.12 0.31
C ALA A 21 16.89 -7.56 -0.33
N ASP A 22 17.20 -7.05 -1.54
CA ASP A 22 18.44 -7.33 -2.28
C ASP A 22 19.69 -6.89 -1.50
N ALA A 23 19.58 -5.80 -0.74
CA ALA A 23 20.62 -5.31 0.17
C ALA A 23 20.75 -6.13 1.47
N GLY A 24 19.98 -7.21 1.64
CA GLY A 24 20.02 -8.06 2.84
C GLY A 24 19.47 -7.42 4.11
N LYS A 25 18.67 -6.35 3.99
CA LYS A 25 18.12 -5.62 5.14
C LYS A 25 16.76 -6.15 5.63
N LEU A 26 16.16 -7.08 4.91
CA LEU A 26 14.93 -7.74 5.34
C LEU A 26 15.25 -9.10 5.97
N ASN A 27 14.66 -9.35 7.15
CA ASN A 27 14.80 -10.62 7.86
C ASN A 27 13.81 -11.70 7.34
N VAL A 28 13.11 -11.42 6.24
CA VAL A 28 12.12 -12.32 5.63
C VAL A 28 12.42 -12.41 4.13
N PRO A 29 12.47 -13.62 3.54
CA PRO A 29 12.68 -13.78 2.11
C PRO A 29 11.46 -13.28 1.30
N VAL A 30 11.73 -12.71 0.12
CA VAL A 30 10.72 -12.39 -0.87
C VAL A 30 10.48 -13.62 -1.75
N SER A 31 9.28 -14.20 -1.68
CA SER A 31 8.90 -15.40 -2.44
C SER A 31 8.64 -15.14 -3.92
N GLY A 32 8.35 -13.89 -4.27
CA GLY A 32 8.11 -13.46 -5.65
C GLY A 32 7.45 -12.09 -5.73
N VAL A 33 7.26 -11.66 -6.97
CA VAL A 33 6.63 -10.39 -7.33
C VAL A 33 5.60 -10.61 -8.42
N THR A 34 4.49 -9.90 -8.36
CA THR A 34 3.54 -9.76 -9.48
C THR A 34 3.22 -8.29 -9.71
N SER A 35 2.90 -7.92 -10.94
CA SER A 35 2.56 -6.54 -11.30
C SER A 35 1.66 -6.54 -12.53
N ARG A 36 0.89 -5.46 -12.71
CA ARG A 36 0.04 -5.27 -13.89
C ARG A 36 0.85 -5.27 -15.20
N THR A 37 2.02 -4.66 -15.20
CA THR A 37 2.92 -4.58 -16.36
C THR A 37 4.14 -5.45 -16.10
N GLU A 38 4.12 -6.66 -16.65
CA GLU A 38 5.18 -7.65 -16.48
C GLU A 38 6.54 -7.14 -17.00
N SER A 39 6.57 -6.56 -18.20
CA SER A 39 7.81 -6.06 -18.82
C SER A 39 8.55 -5.06 -17.94
N THR A 40 7.84 -4.07 -17.38
CA THR A 40 8.44 -3.07 -16.48
C THR A 40 8.92 -3.69 -15.15
N ALA A 41 8.19 -4.69 -14.65
CA ALA A 41 8.62 -5.40 -13.45
C ALA A 41 9.89 -6.22 -13.71
N LEU A 42 9.96 -6.95 -14.82
CA LEU A 42 11.13 -7.73 -15.20
C LEU A 42 12.35 -6.85 -15.49
N GLU A 43 12.16 -5.71 -16.16
CA GLU A 43 13.22 -4.72 -16.36
C GLU A 43 13.81 -4.27 -15.02
N PHE A 44 12.97 -3.90 -14.06
CA PHE A 44 13.44 -3.54 -12.71
C PHE A 44 14.13 -4.71 -12.02
N LEU A 45 13.54 -5.91 -12.02
CA LEU A 45 14.11 -7.09 -11.37
C LEU A 45 15.50 -7.43 -11.92
N SER A 46 15.75 -7.21 -13.21
CA SER A 46 17.06 -7.42 -13.81
C SER A 46 18.16 -6.50 -13.28
N THR A 47 17.81 -5.45 -12.55
CA THR A 47 18.77 -4.54 -11.90
C THR A 47 19.21 -5.00 -10.50
N LEU A 48 18.55 -6.03 -9.94
CA LEU A 48 18.87 -6.58 -8.63
C LEU A 48 19.95 -7.67 -8.72
N SER A 49 20.69 -7.86 -7.65
CA SER A 49 21.76 -8.88 -7.56
C SER A 49 21.19 -10.29 -7.39
N ASP A 50 20.11 -10.42 -6.58
CA ASP A 50 19.39 -11.66 -6.32
C ASP A 50 17.88 -11.42 -6.49
N PRO A 51 17.39 -11.32 -7.73
CA PRO A 51 16.00 -10.96 -7.98
C PRO A 51 15.06 -12.10 -7.59
N PRO A 52 13.96 -11.81 -6.84
CA PRO A 52 12.91 -12.77 -6.66
C PRO A 52 12.19 -13.07 -7.99
N PRO A 53 11.57 -14.25 -8.15
CA PRO A 53 10.88 -14.61 -9.37
C PRO A 53 9.67 -13.71 -9.62
N TYR A 54 9.39 -13.39 -10.89
CA TYR A 54 8.09 -12.87 -11.30
C TYR A 54 7.09 -14.03 -11.38
N LEU A 55 5.95 -13.91 -10.72
CA LEU A 55 4.97 -14.98 -10.59
C LEU A 55 3.56 -14.48 -10.96
N GLY A 56 2.73 -15.38 -11.43
CA GLY A 56 1.30 -15.12 -11.53
C GLY A 56 0.67 -14.94 -10.13
N PRO A 57 -0.45 -14.18 -10.01
CA PRO A 57 -1.05 -13.85 -8.70
C PRO A 57 -1.35 -15.07 -7.82
N ALA A 58 -1.96 -16.11 -8.38
CA ALA A 58 -2.30 -17.32 -7.63
C ALA A 58 -1.05 -18.07 -7.13
N GLU A 59 -0.01 -18.16 -7.93
CA GLU A 59 1.24 -18.81 -7.56
C GLU A 59 1.96 -18.00 -6.47
N LEU A 60 1.98 -16.67 -6.59
CA LEU A 60 2.55 -15.78 -5.58
C LEU A 60 1.87 -15.98 -4.22
N ILE A 61 0.53 -15.99 -4.19
CA ILE A 61 -0.25 -16.21 -2.97
C ILE A 61 0.10 -17.58 -2.34
N ASN A 62 0.16 -18.64 -3.16
CA ASN A 62 0.44 -19.97 -2.67
C ASN A 62 1.84 -20.10 -2.07
N ARG A 63 2.84 -19.45 -2.65
CA ARG A 63 4.24 -19.49 -2.19
C ARG A 63 4.54 -18.59 -0.99
N SER A 64 3.64 -17.67 -0.65
CA SER A 64 3.84 -16.67 0.39
C SER A 64 3.09 -17.01 1.67
N THR A 65 3.55 -16.48 2.80
CA THR A 65 2.80 -16.48 4.06
C THR A 65 2.10 -15.16 4.29
N LEU A 66 2.65 -14.07 3.75
CA LEU A 66 2.12 -12.71 3.79
C LEU A 66 2.20 -12.10 2.39
N ILE A 67 1.11 -11.54 1.92
CA ILE A 67 1.08 -10.71 0.71
C ILE A 67 1.16 -9.24 1.10
N VAL A 68 2.04 -8.50 0.43
CA VAL A 68 2.21 -7.05 0.60
C VAL A 68 1.67 -6.37 -0.66
N GLU A 69 0.58 -5.63 -0.52
CA GLU A 69 -0.02 -4.87 -1.61
C GLU A 69 0.65 -3.49 -1.72
N THR A 70 1.14 -3.16 -2.91
CA THR A 70 1.74 -1.87 -3.29
C THR A 70 1.29 -1.42 -4.69
N ALA A 71 0.14 -1.91 -5.15
CA ALA A 71 -0.35 -1.73 -6.53
C ALA A 71 -1.45 -0.66 -6.67
N GLY A 72 -2.01 -0.20 -5.54
CA GLY A 72 -3.08 0.79 -5.49
C GLY A 72 -4.43 0.23 -5.01
N GLY A 73 -5.28 1.12 -4.48
CA GLY A 73 -6.52 0.74 -3.79
C GLY A 73 -7.48 -0.12 -4.62
N HIS A 74 -7.53 0.10 -5.93
CA HIS A 74 -8.43 -0.62 -6.84
C HIS A 74 -8.21 -2.13 -6.89
N VAL A 75 -7.02 -2.64 -6.55
CA VAL A 75 -6.76 -4.09 -6.53
C VAL A 75 -7.13 -4.74 -5.20
N VAL A 76 -7.20 -3.96 -4.12
CA VAL A 76 -7.32 -4.46 -2.75
C VAL A 76 -8.53 -5.38 -2.54
N PRO A 77 -9.75 -5.05 -3.02
CA PRO A 77 -10.93 -5.89 -2.75
C PRO A 77 -10.80 -7.31 -3.31
N GLN A 78 -10.34 -7.45 -4.55
CA GLN A 78 -10.17 -8.77 -5.16
C GLN A 78 -8.98 -9.51 -4.56
N LEU A 79 -7.87 -8.81 -4.34
CA LEU A 79 -6.68 -9.38 -3.74
C LEU A 79 -6.96 -9.93 -2.33
N ALA A 80 -7.72 -9.20 -1.51
CA ALA A 80 -8.09 -9.63 -0.17
C ALA A 80 -8.88 -10.95 -0.19
N LYS A 81 -9.87 -11.08 -1.08
CA LYS A 81 -10.65 -12.32 -1.26
C LYS A 81 -9.74 -13.50 -1.59
N ASP A 82 -8.84 -13.33 -2.56
CA ASP A 82 -7.97 -14.40 -3.03
C ASP A 82 -6.96 -14.81 -1.94
N VAL A 83 -6.38 -13.83 -1.24
CA VAL A 83 -5.41 -14.05 -0.16
C VAL A 83 -6.05 -14.75 1.03
N PHE A 84 -7.21 -14.26 1.49
CA PHE A 84 -7.90 -14.85 2.64
C PHE A 84 -8.54 -16.21 2.31
N ALA A 85 -8.98 -16.44 1.08
CA ALA A 85 -9.43 -17.76 0.63
C ALA A 85 -8.29 -18.80 0.67
N ALA A 86 -7.05 -18.36 0.45
CA ALA A 86 -5.87 -19.20 0.56
C ALA A 86 -5.34 -19.33 2.01
N GLY A 87 -6.00 -18.71 3.00
CA GLY A 87 -5.57 -18.72 4.40
C GLY A 87 -4.25 -17.97 4.64
N LYS A 88 -3.99 -16.89 3.88
CA LYS A 88 -2.78 -16.09 3.95
C LYS A 88 -3.05 -14.73 4.57
N ASP A 89 -2.00 -14.11 5.11
CA ASP A 89 -2.05 -12.76 5.66
C ASP A 89 -1.91 -11.72 4.55
N LEU A 90 -2.50 -10.54 4.75
CA LEU A 90 -2.43 -9.42 3.81
C LEU A 90 -1.95 -8.16 4.51
N MET A 91 -0.94 -7.50 3.96
CA MET A 91 -0.57 -6.12 4.30
C MET A 91 -1.02 -5.20 3.17
N VAL A 92 -1.82 -4.19 3.51
CA VAL A 92 -2.36 -3.21 2.56
C VAL A 92 -1.66 -1.87 2.77
N ILE A 93 -0.91 -1.42 1.77
CA ILE A 93 -0.33 -0.07 1.77
C ILE A 93 -1.36 0.97 1.32
N SER A 94 -2.24 0.59 0.40
CA SER A 94 -3.33 1.43 -0.11
C SER A 94 -4.51 1.48 0.87
N ILE A 95 -4.25 1.97 2.09
CA ILE A 95 -5.16 1.89 3.26
C ILE A 95 -6.51 2.54 2.98
N GLY A 96 -6.59 3.58 2.13
CA GLY A 96 -7.84 4.21 1.73
C GLY A 96 -8.90 3.23 1.25
N ALA A 97 -8.50 2.16 0.57
CA ALA A 97 -9.41 1.12 0.13
C ALA A 97 -10.18 0.44 1.28
N LEU A 98 -9.62 0.39 2.49
CA LEU A 98 -10.30 -0.19 3.65
C LEU A 98 -11.43 0.70 4.21
N LEU A 99 -11.44 1.99 3.86
CA LEU A 99 -12.56 2.89 4.19
C LEU A 99 -13.73 2.69 3.23
N GLU A 100 -13.42 2.40 1.97
CA GLU A 100 -14.42 2.11 0.92
C GLU A 100 -14.96 0.69 1.04
N HIS A 101 -14.13 -0.25 1.50
CA HIS A 101 -14.39 -1.68 1.59
C HIS A 101 -14.19 -2.21 3.02
N PRO A 102 -14.98 -1.75 4.02
CA PRO A 102 -14.84 -2.18 5.41
C PRO A 102 -15.11 -3.67 5.62
N GLU A 103 -15.84 -4.34 4.72
CA GLU A 103 -16.09 -5.78 4.73
C GLU A 103 -14.81 -6.62 4.70
N ILE A 104 -13.71 -6.11 4.15
CA ILE A 104 -12.40 -6.78 4.10
C ILE A 104 -11.89 -7.09 5.52
N ILE A 105 -12.16 -6.19 6.47
CA ILE A 105 -11.73 -6.36 7.88
C ILE A 105 -12.47 -7.55 8.51
N GLU A 106 -13.77 -7.65 8.28
CA GLU A 106 -14.57 -8.75 8.80
C GLU A 106 -14.24 -10.08 8.10
N GLU A 107 -13.96 -10.04 6.80
CA GLU A 107 -13.55 -11.23 6.06
C GLU A 107 -12.22 -11.78 6.60
N SER A 108 -11.23 -10.94 6.85
CA SER A 108 -9.96 -11.38 7.43
C SER A 108 -10.15 -12.08 8.78
N ARG A 109 -11.01 -11.53 9.65
CA ARG A 109 -11.34 -12.12 10.96
C ARG A 109 -12.04 -13.47 10.83
N SER A 110 -13.03 -13.55 9.94
CA SER A 110 -13.81 -14.78 9.72
C SER A 110 -12.96 -15.93 9.19
N LYS A 111 -11.91 -15.60 8.43
CA LYS A 111 -10.94 -16.57 7.88
C LYS A 111 -9.75 -16.84 8.81
N GLY A 112 -9.65 -16.16 9.96
CA GLY A 112 -8.52 -16.28 10.87
C GLY A 112 -7.21 -15.76 10.28
N CYS A 113 -7.28 -14.87 9.29
CA CYS A 113 -6.14 -14.24 8.64
C CYS A 113 -5.85 -12.88 9.25
N ARG A 114 -4.59 -12.45 9.21
CA ARG A 114 -4.20 -11.11 9.66
C ARG A 114 -4.30 -10.12 8.50
N LEU A 115 -4.97 -8.99 8.76
CA LEU A 115 -4.93 -7.81 7.93
C LEU A 115 -4.03 -6.78 8.59
N LEU A 116 -2.95 -6.40 7.93
CA LEU A 116 -1.95 -5.45 8.41
C LEU A 116 -2.10 -4.13 7.64
N ALA A 117 -2.29 -3.05 8.36
CA ALA A 117 -2.39 -1.69 7.81
C ALA A 117 -1.31 -0.82 8.48
N PRO A 118 -0.18 -0.58 7.81
CA PRO A 118 0.87 0.27 8.36
C PRO A 118 0.39 1.72 8.44
N SER A 119 0.87 2.44 9.44
CA SER A 119 0.49 3.84 9.66
C SER A 119 0.96 4.81 8.58
N GLY A 120 1.80 4.35 7.66
CA GLY A 120 2.38 5.18 6.62
C GLY A 120 3.28 6.29 7.18
N ALA A 121 3.18 7.46 6.58
CA ALA A 121 3.97 8.64 6.98
C ALA A 121 3.34 9.48 8.10
N ILE A 122 2.25 9.01 8.73
CA ILE A 122 1.58 9.75 9.80
C ILE A 122 2.38 9.59 11.10
N ALA A 123 2.91 10.69 11.62
CA ALA A 123 3.53 10.73 12.95
C ALA A 123 2.48 10.91 14.04
N GLY A 124 2.76 10.42 15.25
CA GLY A 124 1.93 10.69 16.42
C GLY A 124 0.66 9.84 16.55
N LEU A 125 0.52 8.72 15.82
CA LEU A 125 -0.64 7.83 15.95
C LEU A 125 -0.85 7.29 17.35
N ASP A 126 0.23 7.06 18.11
CA ASP A 126 0.12 6.63 19.49
C ASP A 126 -0.46 7.73 20.39
N GLY A 127 -0.13 8.99 20.12
CA GLY A 127 -0.75 10.15 20.77
C GLY A 127 -2.26 10.24 20.46
N ILE A 128 -2.65 10.03 19.19
CA ILE A 128 -4.06 9.98 18.79
C ILE A 128 -4.79 8.83 19.48
N LYS A 129 -4.22 7.63 19.50
CA LYS A 129 -4.80 6.48 20.20
C LYS A 129 -4.97 6.74 21.68
N SER A 130 -3.98 7.37 22.33
CA SER A 130 -4.04 7.73 23.74
C SER A 130 -5.13 8.77 24.01
N ALA A 131 -5.29 9.77 23.15
CA ALA A 131 -6.34 10.77 23.25
C ALA A 131 -7.74 10.16 23.08
N CYS A 132 -7.89 9.12 22.26
CA CYS A 132 -9.14 8.40 22.06
C CYS A 132 -9.59 7.56 23.29
N ALA A 133 -8.75 7.40 24.31
CA ALA A 133 -9.20 6.88 25.61
C ALA A 133 -10.14 7.86 26.34
N GLY A 134 -10.10 9.15 26.01
CA GLY A 134 -11.03 10.18 26.41
C GLY A 134 -11.94 10.57 25.23
N ARG A 135 -12.49 11.80 25.33
CA ARG A 135 -13.30 12.38 24.26
C ARG A 135 -12.39 13.17 23.30
N VAL A 136 -12.45 12.83 22.02
CA VAL A 136 -11.82 13.58 20.94
C VAL A 136 -12.93 14.21 20.10
N ASP A 137 -13.00 15.53 20.08
CA ASP A 137 -14.02 16.26 19.31
C ASP A 137 -13.58 16.48 17.85
N ARG A 138 -12.28 16.65 17.60
CA ARG A 138 -11.75 16.90 16.27
C ARG A 138 -10.28 16.49 16.15
N ILE A 139 -9.91 15.89 15.01
CA ILE A 139 -8.54 15.67 14.59
C ILE A 139 -8.38 16.36 13.22
N THR A 140 -7.37 17.19 13.07
CA THR A 140 -7.06 17.81 11.78
C THR A 140 -5.65 17.41 11.37
N MET A 141 -5.52 16.95 10.13
CA MET A 141 -4.24 16.63 9.51
C MET A 141 -3.99 17.61 8.36
N THR A 142 -2.85 18.26 8.37
CA THR A 142 -2.40 19.09 7.24
C THR A 142 -1.22 18.40 6.57
N SER A 143 -1.30 18.21 5.25
CA SER A 143 -0.24 17.63 4.45
C SER A 143 0.23 18.64 3.40
N ARG A 144 1.54 18.84 3.28
CA ARG A 144 2.15 19.67 2.24
C ARG A 144 2.96 18.78 1.31
N LYS A 145 2.77 18.98 0.01
CA LYS A 145 3.46 18.21 -1.03
C LYS A 145 3.96 19.15 -2.13
N PRO A 146 5.13 18.88 -2.72
CA PRO A 146 5.56 19.63 -3.89
C PRO A 146 4.61 19.36 -5.06
N PRO A 147 4.37 20.33 -5.98
CA PRO A 147 3.45 20.20 -7.11
C PRO A 147 3.63 18.88 -7.90
N ARG A 148 4.86 18.53 -8.22
CA ARG A 148 5.21 17.29 -8.95
C ARG A 148 4.72 15.99 -8.27
N ALA A 149 4.51 16.00 -6.96
CA ALA A 149 4.03 14.82 -6.23
C ALA A 149 2.50 14.68 -6.29
N LEU A 150 1.82 15.68 -6.83
CA LEU A 150 0.37 15.72 -7.00
C LEU A 150 -0.04 15.65 -8.48
N GLU A 151 0.90 15.67 -9.42
CA GLU A 151 0.61 15.57 -10.86
C GLU A 151 -0.22 14.33 -11.16
N GLY A 152 -1.31 14.50 -11.91
CA GLY A 152 -2.21 13.41 -12.26
C GLY A 152 -3.09 12.89 -11.12
N ALA A 153 -3.09 13.52 -9.94
CA ALA A 153 -4.02 13.16 -8.87
C ALA A 153 -5.48 13.38 -9.33
N PRO A 154 -6.38 12.40 -9.14
CA PRO A 154 -7.76 12.47 -9.63
C PRO A 154 -8.46 13.78 -9.26
N HIS A 155 -8.39 14.19 -8.01
CA HIS A 155 -9.00 15.44 -7.53
C HIS A 155 -8.53 16.69 -8.29
N LEU A 156 -7.24 16.76 -8.63
CA LEU A 156 -6.71 17.91 -9.39
C LEU A 156 -7.22 17.89 -10.83
N VAL A 157 -7.27 16.71 -11.44
CA VAL A 157 -7.76 16.54 -12.82
C VAL A 157 -9.24 16.86 -12.91
N GLU A 158 -10.05 16.33 -11.99
CA GLU A 158 -11.50 16.54 -11.94
C GLU A 158 -11.90 17.99 -11.66
N ASN A 159 -11.09 18.72 -10.89
CA ASN A 159 -11.34 20.11 -10.54
C ASN A 159 -10.52 21.11 -11.38
N GLU A 160 -9.83 20.63 -12.42
CA GLU A 160 -9.02 21.46 -13.33
C GLU A 160 -7.99 22.33 -12.59
N ILE A 161 -7.44 21.84 -11.47
CA ILE A 161 -6.47 22.56 -10.67
C ILE A 161 -5.08 22.46 -11.31
N ILE A 162 -4.56 23.60 -11.76
CA ILE A 162 -3.26 23.72 -12.41
C ILE A 162 -2.20 24.08 -11.37
N LEU A 163 -1.18 23.23 -11.24
CA LEU A 163 -0.10 23.41 -10.27
C LEU A 163 1.17 24.04 -10.89
N GLU A 164 1.13 24.36 -12.18
CA GLU A 164 2.27 24.98 -12.88
C GLU A 164 2.46 26.43 -12.43
N ARG A 165 3.73 26.81 -12.15
CA ARG A 165 4.12 28.18 -11.81
C ARG A 165 3.50 28.75 -10.54
N LEU A 166 3.26 27.90 -9.53
CA LEU A 166 2.84 28.37 -8.22
C LEU A 166 3.99 29.15 -7.56
N GLU A 167 3.73 30.41 -7.20
CA GLU A 167 4.64 31.28 -6.45
C GLU A 167 4.40 31.18 -4.94
N GLU A 168 3.20 30.73 -4.54
CA GLU A 168 2.76 30.61 -3.15
C GLU A 168 2.12 29.24 -2.89
N GLU A 169 1.90 28.90 -1.60
CA GLU A 169 1.17 27.69 -1.22
C GLU A 169 -0.30 27.79 -1.68
N LEU A 170 -0.79 26.73 -2.31
CA LEU A 170 -2.17 26.58 -2.71
C LEU A 170 -2.84 25.47 -1.90
N GLU A 171 -3.96 25.77 -1.23
CA GLU A 171 -4.82 24.74 -0.66
C GLU A 171 -5.61 24.08 -1.79
N VAL A 172 -5.26 22.81 -2.07
CA VAL A 172 -5.88 22.06 -3.16
C VAL A 172 -7.08 21.23 -2.70
N PHE A 173 -7.19 20.98 -1.40
CA PHE A 173 -8.29 20.24 -0.81
C PHE A 173 -8.44 20.56 0.68
N SER A 174 -9.68 20.71 1.13
CA SER A 174 -10.07 20.78 2.52
C SER A 174 -11.39 20.00 2.69
N GLY A 175 -11.38 18.98 3.53
CA GLY A 175 -12.54 18.11 3.68
C GLY A 175 -12.31 17.04 4.76
N THR A 176 -13.15 16.03 4.78
CA THR A 176 -13.01 14.89 5.68
C THR A 176 -12.07 13.83 5.08
N ALA A 177 -11.57 12.91 5.92
CA ALA A 177 -10.73 11.81 5.46
C ALA A 177 -11.44 10.83 4.49
N ARG A 178 -12.77 10.93 4.33
CA ARG A 178 -13.55 10.10 3.40
C ARG A 178 -13.74 10.73 2.03
N GLU A 179 -13.73 12.06 1.95
CA GLU A 179 -13.77 12.84 0.71
C GLU A 179 -12.40 12.81 0.03
#